data_928e5761fedfe2ac5cfd6627db68d783
#
_entry.id   928e5761fedfe2ac5cfd6627db68d783
#
_cell.length_a   1.000
_cell.length_b   1.000
_cell.length_c   1.000
_cell.angle_alpha   90.00
_cell.angle_beta   90.00
_cell.angle_gamma   90.00
#
_symmetry.space_group_name_H-M   'P 1'
#
loop_
_entity.id
_entity.type
_entity.pdbx_description
1 polymer ?
#
loop_
_entity_poly.entity_id
_entity_poly.type
_entity_poly.pdbx_seq_one_letter_code
_entity_poly.pdbx_strand_id
1 'polypeptide(L)'
;MSARTHIFDLDTLRLTAGEGRRLSLEVPVQGFSFGGQRYQPVPARATVTLEVSRMTHGGYALRLRLETALEGPCMRCLEPASPTISVDVREVDQPGGGEELTSPYMDGAVLDLAAWAHDALALALPAQIVCREECAGLCPLCGERLDDAGPEHRHERAPDPRWGKLRELKFE
;
A
#
# COMPACT_ATOMS: atom_id res chain seq x y z
N MET A 1 9.02 17.85 -11.29
CA MET A 1 9.95 18.03 -10.15
C MET A 1 9.09 18.12 -8.90
N SER A 2 8.90 17.01 -8.19
CA SER A 2 8.09 16.98 -6.97
C SER A 2 8.94 17.54 -5.83
N ALA A 3 8.43 18.53 -5.11
CA ALA A 3 9.12 19.11 -3.96
C ALA A 3 9.28 18.03 -2.88
N ARG A 4 10.50 17.71 -2.50
CA ARG A 4 10.86 16.83 -1.37
C ARG A 4 10.38 17.48 -0.08
N THR A 5 9.19 17.10 0.41
CA THR A 5 8.51 17.86 1.47
C THR A 5 8.75 17.32 2.88
N HIS A 6 9.34 16.12 3.04
CA HIS A 6 9.65 15.55 4.35
C HIS A 6 10.96 14.76 4.33
N ILE A 7 12.01 15.54 4.30
CA ILE A 7 13.40 15.08 4.42
C ILE A 7 13.77 15.09 5.89
N PHE A 8 14.34 14.01 6.39
CA PHE A 8 14.84 13.91 7.76
C PHE A 8 16.35 13.68 7.75
N ASP A 9 17.09 14.62 8.32
CA ASP A 9 18.55 14.52 8.47
C ASP A 9 18.89 13.70 9.72
N LEU A 10 19.41 12.48 9.51
CA LEU A 10 19.75 11.51 10.55
C LEU A 10 20.97 11.95 11.38
N ASP A 11 21.86 12.79 10.83
CA ASP A 11 23.02 13.29 11.56
C ASP A 11 22.61 14.21 12.73
N THR A 12 21.41 14.81 12.65
CA THR A 12 20.84 15.60 13.77
C THR A 12 20.62 14.76 15.03
N LEU A 13 20.49 13.44 14.90
CA LEU A 13 20.34 12.53 16.03
C LEU A 13 21.63 12.28 16.81
N ARG A 14 22.80 12.61 16.22
CA ARG A 14 24.15 12.47 16.81
C ARG A 14 24.40 11.08 17.38
N LEU A 15 23.96 10.03 16.69
CA LEU A 15 24.13 8.64 17.11
C LEU A 15 25.57 8.19 16.91
N THR A 16 26.12 7.53 17.94
CA THR A 16 27.39 6.81 17.83
C THR A 16 27.16 5.37 17.33
N ALA A 17 28.21 4.72 16.85
CA ALA A 17 28.13 3.35 16.34
C ALA A 17 27.51 2.40 17.38
N GLY A 18 26.50 1.64 16.97
CA GLY A 18 25.73 0.74 17.83
C GLY A 18 24.57 1.39 18.59
N GLU A 19 24.45 2.71 18.56
CA GLU A 19 23.31 3.41 19.15
C GLU A 19 22.10 3.40 18.23
N GLY A 20 20.91 3.42 18.85
CA GLY A 20 19.64 3.51 18.16
C GLY A 20 18.69 4.50 18.81
N ARG A 21 17.76 5.02 18.02
CA ARG A 21 16.71 5.91 18.49
C ARG A 21 15.38 5.57 17.82
N ARG A 22 14.31 5.70 18.60
CA ARG A 22 12.93 5.61 18.10
C ARG A 22 12.32 7.01 18.10
N LEU A 23 11.68 7.35 16.98
CA LEU A 23 11.01 8.61 16.75
C LEU A 23 9.56 8.38 16.36
N SER A 24 8.67 9.31 16.73
CA SER A 24 7.29 9.38 16.25
C SER A 24 7.16 10.67 15.44
N LEU A 25 6.82 10.54 14.16
CA LEU A 25 6.83 11.64 13.19
C LEU A 25 5.51 11.66 12.42
N GLU A 26 5.00 12.85 12.14
CA GLU A 26 3.83 13.06 11.29
C GLU A 26 4.29 13.25 9.84
N VAL A 27 3.99 12.27 8.98
CA VAL A 27 4.45 12.24 7.59
C VAL A 27 3.24 12.34 6.65
N PRO A 28 3.24 13.24 5.66
CA PRO A 28 2.21 13.27 4.66
C PRO A 28 2.34 12.03 3.76
N VAL A 29 1.26 11.33 3.56
CA VAL A 29 1.18 10.18 2.66
C VAL A 29 0.29 10.53 1.49
N GLN A 30 0.81 10.34 0.28
CA GLN A 30 0.04 10.59 -0.95
C GLN A 30 -0.98 9.47 -1.16
N GLY A 31 -2.12 9.83 -1.76
CA GLY A 31 -3.13 8.87 -2.16
C GLY A 31 -2.75 8.10 -3.42
N PHE A 32 -3.56 7.10 -3.72
CA PHE A 32 -3.40 6.23 -4.88
C PHE A 32 -4.54 6.42 -5.87
N SER A 33 -4.31 5.99 -7.12
CA SER A 33 -5.34 5.99 -8.16
C SER A 33 -5.30 4.67 -8.91
N PHE A 34 -6.41 3.92 -8.88
CA PHE A 34 -6.57 2.64 -9.56
C PHE A 34 -7.87 2.63 -10.36
N GLY A 35 -7.80 2.29 -11.64
CA GLY A 35 -8.98 2.24 -12.51
C GLY A 35 -9.75 3.56 -12.59
N GLY A 36 -9.06 4.71 -12.47
CA GLY A 36 -9.68 6.04 -12.45
C GLY A 36 -10.31 6.42 -11.10
N GLN A 37 -10.32 5.56 -10.12
CA GLN A 37 -10.81 5.82 -8.76
C GLN A 37 -9.66 6.29 -7.85
N ARG A 38 -9.98 7.17 -6.91
CA ARG A 38 -9.01 7.72 -5.95
C ARG A 38 -9.16 7.06 -4.59
N TYR A 39 -8.04 6.78 -3.95
CA TYR A 39 -7.92 6.21 -2.61
C TYR A 39 -7.02 7.11 -1.79
N GLN A 40 -7.52 7.60 -0.66
CA GLN A 40 -6.81 8.59 0.16
C GLN A 40 -6.49 8.02 1.54
N PRO A 41 -5.25 8.17 2.02
CA PRO A 41 -4.92 7.84 3.40
C PRO A 41 -5.66 8.77 4.38
N VAL A 42 -6.20 8.19 5.45
CA VAL A 42 -6.87 8.93 6.51
C VAL A 42 -6.30 8.53 7.87
N PRO A 43 -5.69 9.48 8.57
CA PRO A 43 -5.48 10.89 8.22
C PRO A 43 -4.48 11.09 7.07
N ALA A 44 -4.56 12.21 6.35
CA ALA A 44 -3.63 12.56 5.25
C ALA A 44 -2.16 12.71 5.71
N ARG A 45 -1.93 12.86 7.01
CA ARG A 45 -0.63 12.75 7.67
C ARG A 45 -0.67 11.56 8.61
N ALA A 46 0.09 10.53 8.29
CA ALA A 46 0.16 9.34 9.13
C ALA A 46 1.23 9.50 10.22
N THR A 47 0.93 8.99 11.40
CA THR A 47 1.93 8.86 12.46
C THR A 47 2.84 7.69 12.15
N VAL A 48 4.09 7.97 11.84
CA VAL A 48 5.14 7.00 11.53
C VAL A 48 6.02 6.78 12.74
N THR A 49 6.24 5.53 13.12
CA THR A 49 7.31 5.16 14.05
C THR A 49 8.56 4.82 13.24
N LEU A 50 9.58 5.65 13.35
CA LEU A 50 10.89 5.46 12.74
C LEU A 50 11.89 5.00 13.81
N GLU A 51 12.48 3.82 13.63
CA GLU A 51 13.62 3.34 14.41
C GLU A 51 14.88 3.49 13.55
N VAL A 52 15.87 4.18 14.08
CA VAL A 52 17.15 4.45 13.43
C VAL A 52 18.26 3.86 14.29
N SER A 53 19.14 3.07 13.69
CA SER A 53 20.35 2.55 14.35
C SER A 53 21.57 2.88 13.51
N ARG A 54 22.61 3.45 14.17
CA ARG A 54 23.91 3.73 13.55
C ARG A 54 24.74 2.45 13.52
N MET A 55 25.13 2.00 12.33
CA MET A 55 25.92 0.78 12.18
C MET A 55 27.41 1.01 12.50
N THR A 56 28.11 -0.04 12.94
CA THR A 56 29.52 0.00 13.36
C THR A 56 30.48 0.30 12.22
N HIS A 57 30.12 -0.08 10.99
CA HIS A 57 30.92 0.16 9.77
C HIS A 57 30.44 1.39 8.97
N GLY A 58 29.69 2.27 9.60
CA GLY A 58 29.05 3.41 8.96
C GLY A 58 27.68 3.06 8.38
N GLY A 59 26.90 4.10 8.01
CA GLY A 59 25.55 3.91 7.53
C GLY A 59 24.51 3.71 8.62
N TYR A 60 23.30 3.34 8.20
CA TYR A 60 22.13 3.25 9.06
C TYR A 60 21.31 1.99 8.78
N ALA A 61 20.79 1.38 9.84
CA ALA A 61 19.71 0.41 9.75
C ALA A 61 18.42 1.10 10.23
N LEU A 62 17.39 1.03 9.40
CA LEU A 62 16.15 1.76 9.56
C LEU A 62 14.98 0.78 9.66
N ARG A 63 13.99 1.10 10.48
CA ARG A 63 12.68 0.41 10.49
C ARG A 63 11.58 1.44 10.55
N LEU A 64 10.64 1.33 9.63
CA LEU A 64 9.47 2.16 9.53
C LEU A 64 8.22 1.33 9.84
N ARG A 65 7.40 1.84 10.75
CA ARG A 65 6.07 1.30 11.02
C ARG A 65 5.04 2.41 10.96
N LEU A 66 3.95 2.13 10.27
CA LEU A 66 2.79 3.01 10.23
C LEU A 66 1.51 2.19 10.11
N GLU A 67 0.41 2.77 10.53
CA GLU A 67 -0.93 2.26 10.30
C GLU A 67 -1.82 3.41 9.85
N THR A 68 -2.59 3.19 8.80
CA THR A 68 -3.51 4.20 8.26
C THR A 68 -4.70 3.53 7.60
N ALA A 69 -5.86 4.18 7.64
CA ALA A 69 -6.99 3.77 6.82
C ALA A 69 -6.81 4.30 5.39
N LEU A 70 -7.29 3.56 4.40
CA LEU A 70 -7.29 3.98 3.00
C LEU A 70 -8.73 4.10 2.52
N GLU A 71 -9.23 5.34 2.43
CA GLU A 71 -10.61 5.61 2.01
C GLU A 71 -10.75 5.73 0.50
N GLY A 72 -11.75 5.05 -0.05
CA GLY A 72 -12.09 5.08 -1.46
C GLY A 72 -13.29 4.19 -1.78
N PRO A 73 -13.68 4.06 -3.04
CA PRO A 73 -14.75 3.15 -3.43
C PRO A 73 -14.30 1.70 -3.36
N CYS A 74 -15.20 0.83 -2.90
CA CYS A 74 -15.01 -0.63 -2.98
C CYS A 74 -14.81 -1.07 -4.43
N MET A 75 -13.77 -1.85 -4.71
CA MET A 75 -13.47 -2.33 -6.07
C MET A 75 -14.50 -3.34 -6.60
N ARG A 76 -15.43 -3.83 -5.75
CA ARG A 76 -16.47 -4.78 -6.14
C ARG A 76 -17.86 -4.14 -6.26
N CYS A 77 -18.27 -3.30 -5.30
CA CYS A 77 -19.63 -2.77 -5.23
C CYS A 77 -19.72 -1.25 -5.32
N LEU A 78 -18.60 -0.54 -5.42
CA LEU A 78 -18.45 0.92 -5.49
C LEU A 78 -18.92 1.69 -4.24
N GLU A 79 -19.42 1.02 -3.20
CA GLU A 79 -19.72 1.64 -1.91
C GLU A 79 -18.43 2.09 -1.20
N PRO A 80 -18.53 3.00 -0.23
CA PRO A 80 -17.36 3.42 0.53
C PRO A 80 -16.63 2.22 1.17
N ALA A 81 -15.31 2.21 1.05
CA ALA A 81 -14.41 1.26 1.69
C ALA A 81 -13.31 2.01 2.43
N SER A 82 -12.91 1.50 3.58
CA SER A 82 -11.87 2.10 4.43
C SER A 82 -11.07 1.01 5.17
N PRO A 83 -10.38 0.12 4.44
CA PRO A 83 -9.53 -0.87 5.09
C PRO A 83 -8.36 -0.20 5.81
N THR A 84 -7.97 -0.76 6.96
CA THR A 84 -6.76 -0.39 7.67
C THR A 84 -5.57 -1.11 7.07
N ILE A 85 -4.53 -0.37 6.73
CA ILE A 85 -3.28 -0.89 6.18
C ILE A 85 -2.17 -0.69 7.21
N SER A 86 -1.51 -1.79 7.57
CA SER A 86 -0.37 -1.79 8.49
C SER A 86 0.91 -2.07 7.74
N VAL A 87 1.94 -1.28 8.03
CA VAL A 87 3.27 -1.36 7.42
C VAL A 87 4.32 -1.60 8.49
N ASP A 88 5.24 -2.52 8.26
CA ASP A 88 6.44 -2.78 9.07
C ASP A 88 7.57 -3.19 8.13
N VAL A 89 8.39 -2.24 7.72
CA VAL A 89 9.46 -2.43 6.74
C VAL A 89 10.82 -1.99 7.28
N ARG A 90 11.87 -2.53 6.69
CA ARG A 90 13.25 -2.23 7.07
C ARG A 90 14.06 -1.86 5.86
N GLU A 91 14.98 -0.94 6.06
CA GLU A 91 15.99 -0.50 5.10
C GLU A 91 17.38 -0.53 5.75
N VAL A 92 18.38 -0.76 4.93
CA VAL A 92 19.79 -0.63 5.32
C VAL A 92 20.45 0.26 4.28
N ASP A 93 21.20 1.24 4.77
CA ASP A 93 22.05 2.08 3.93
C ASP A 93 23.46 2.04 4.47
N GLN A 94 24.38 1.42 3.73
CA GLN A 94 25.79 1.27 4.10
C GLN A 94 26.70 1.82 3.02
N PRO A 95 27.40 2.94 3.24
CA PRO A 95 28.34 3.50 2.31
C PRO A 95 29.40 2.47 1.87
N GLY A 96 29.54 2.25 0.56
CA GLY A 96 30.50 1.28 0.01
C GLY A 96 30.06 -0.19 0.09
N GLY A 97 28.84 -0.48 0.53
CA GLY A 97 28.29 -1.84 0.64
C GLY A 97 27.75 -2.44 -0.66
N GLY A 98 27.80 -1.69 -1.79
CA GLY A 98 27.23 -2.09 -3.07
C GLY A 98 25.73 -1.80 -3.16
N GLU A 99 25.13 -2.13 -4.31
CA GLU A 99 23.72 -1.80 -4.60
C GLU A 99 22.74 -2.45 -3.61
N GLU A 100 23.04 -3.65 -3.12
CA GLU A 100 22.18 -4.38 -2.17
C GLU A 100 22.09 -3.75 -0.77
N LEU A 101 23.07 -2.90 -0.43
CA LEU A 101 23.14 -2.20 0.85
C LEU A 101 23.00 -0.68 0.70
N THR A 102 22.41 -0.24 -0.42
CA THR A 102 22.13 1.16 -0.68
C THR A 102 20.62 1.37 -0.74
N SER A 103 20.08 2.18 0.16
CA SER A 103 18.66 2.49 0.16
C SER A 103 18.34 3.59 -0.87
N PRO A 104 17.30 3.40 -1.71
CA PRO A 104 16.87 4.43 -2.67
C PRO A 104 16.29 5.67 -2.00
N TYR A 105 16.00 5.60 -0.70
CA TYR A 105 15.42 6.70 0.10
C TYR A 105 16.48 7.51 0.83
N MET A 106 17.77 7.11 0.73
CA MET A 106 18.88 7.77 1.41
C MET A 106 19.76 8.56 0.42
N ASP A 107 20.16 9.77 0.83
CA ASP A 107 21.20 10.56 0.16
C ASP A 107 22.18 11.02 1.26
N GLY A 108 23.25 10.26 1.45
CA GLY A 108 24.16 10.40 2.61
C GLY A 108 23.44 10.13 3.93
N ALA A 109 23.31 11.13 4.80
CA ALA A 109 22.55 11.02 6.06
C ALA A 109 21.10 11.52 5.94
N VAL A 110 20.66 11.86 4.74
CA VAL A 110 19.35 12.47 4.50
C VAL A 110 18.37 11.44 4.03
N LEU A 111 17.32 11.21 4.81
CA LEU A 111 16.24 10.23 4.53
C LEU A 111 15.03 10.93 3.91
N ASP A 112 14.56 10.48 2.74
CA ASP A 112 13.24 10.82 2.19
C ASP A 112 12.18 9.92 2.80
N LEU A 113 11.75 10.28 4.02
CA LEU A 113 10.80 9.49 4.80
C LEU A 113 9.41 9.44 4.16
N ALA A 114 9.02 10.49 3.41
CA ALA A 114 7.71 10.51 2.76
C ALA A 114 7.67 9.57 1.54
N ALA A 115 8.73 9.53 0.74
CA ALA A 115 8.84 8.60 -0.37
C ALA A 115 8.84 7.16 0.15
N TRP A 116 9.64 6.85 1.17
CA TRP A 116 9.68 5.52 1.76
C TRP A 116 8.34 5.08 2.35
N ALA A 117 7.66 5.95 3.11
CA ALA A 117 6.35 5.65 3.67
C ALA A 117 5.29 5.41 2.60
N HIS A 118 5.31 6.19 1.50
CA HIS A 118 4.40 6.01 0.38
C HIS A 118 4.61 4.67 -0.33
N ASP A 119 5.85 4.33 -0.68
CA ASP A 119 6.17 3.09 -1.38
C ASP A 119 5.92 1.86 -0.50
N ALA A 120 6.26 1.95 0.79
CA ALA A 120 5.97 0.90 1.75
C ALA A 120 4.45 0.66 1.91
N LEU A 121 3.64 1.73 1.92
CA LEU A 121 2.19 1.62 1.93
C LEU A 121 1.68 1.01 0.61
N ALA A 122 2.22 1.41 -0.54
CA ALA A 122 1.86 0.84 -1.84
C ALA A 122 2.08 -0.68 -1.90
N LEU A 123 3.20 -1.15 -1.35
CA LEU A 123 3.54 -2.58 -1.28
C LEU A 123 2.67 -3.37 -0.28
N ALA A 124 2.12 -2.69 0.73
CA ALA A 124 1.25 -3.31 1.73
C ALA A 124 -0.22 -3.34 1.33
N LEU A 125 -0.58 -2.74 0.19
CA LEU A 125 -1.97 -2.73 -0.27
C LEU A 125 -2.48 -4.15 -0.57
N PRO A 126 -3.74 -4.46 -0.18
CA PRO A 126 -4.36 -5.71 -0.59
C PRO A 126 -4.61 -5.73 -2.10
N ALA A 127 -4.70 -6.91 -2.69
CA ALA A 127 -4.99 -7.07 -4.12
C ALA A 127 -6.31 -6.39 -4.55
N GLN A 128 -7.26 -6.24 -3.63
CA GLN A 128 -8.51 -5.51 -3.83
C GLN A 128 -8.86 -4.71 -2.58
N ILE A 129 -9.23 -3.45 -2.77
CA ILE A 129 -9.77 -2.60 -1.72
C ILE A 129 -11.28 -2.81 -1.71
N VAL A 130 -11.79 -3.45 -0.66
CA VAL A 130 -13.20 -3.84 -0.54
C VAL A 130 -13.81 -3.29 0.75
N CYS A 131 -15.12 -3.04 0.75
CA CYS A 131 -15.84 -2.56 1.92
C CYS A 131 -15.94 -3.62 3.03
N ARG A 132 -15.93 -4.91 2.66
CA ARG A 132 -15.86 -6.10 3.52
C ARG A 132 -15.33 -7.29 2.73
N GLU A 133 -14.79 -8.26 3.41
CA GLU A 133 -14.12 -9.42 2.79
C GLU A 133 -15.07 -10.22 1.90
N GLU A 134 -16.31 -10.46 2.36
CA GLU A 134 -17.33 -11.23 1.63
C GLU A 134 -18.18 -10.36 0.69
N CYS A 135 -17.74 -9.16 0.31
CA CYS A 135 -18.50 -8.31 -0.61
C CYS A 135 -18.75 -9.05 -1.94
N ALA A 136 -20.02 -9.33 -2.27
CA ALA A 136 -20.40 -10.03 -3.50
C ALA A 136 -20.29 -9.14 -4.75
N GLY A 137 -20.20 -7.82 -4.58
CA GLY A 137 -20.05 -6.87 -5.67
C GLY A 137 -21.34 -6.50 -6.38
N LEU A 138 -21.20 -6.05 -7.63
CA LEU A 138 -22.32 -5.69 -8.52
C LEU A 138 -22.58 -6.82 -9.51
N CYS A 139 -23.85 -7.01 -9.87
CA CYS A 139 -24.21 -7.87 -10.96
C CYS A 139 -23.67 -7.31 -12.30
N PRO A 140 -22.91 -8.08 -13.08
CA PRO A 140 -22.31 -7.60 -14.34
C PRO A 140 -23.35 -7.34 -15.45
N LEU A 141 -24.60 -7.77 -15.27
CA LEU A 141 -25.66 -7.61 -16.27
C LEU A 141 -26.57 -6.42 -15.97
N CYS A 142 -27.01 -6.23 -14.73
CA CYS A 142 -27.94 -5.16 -14.35
C CYS A 142 -27.36 -4.10 -13.42
N GLY A 143 -26.14 -4.32 -12.87
CA GLY A 143 -25.50 -3.39 -11.95
C GLY A 143 -26.07 -3.40 -10.52
N GLU A 144 -27.03 -4.28 -10.22
CA GLU A 144 -27.60 -4.41 -8.88
C GLU A 144 -26.59 -4.98 -7.91
N ARG A 145 -26.61 -4.54 -6.66
CA ARG A 145 -25.72 -5.08 -5.62
C ARG A 145 -26.14 -6.51 -5.27
N LEU A 146 -25.22 -7.45 -5.47
CA LEU A 146 -25.49 -8.87 -5.24
C LEU A 146 -25.73 -9.20 -3.76
N ASP A 147 -25.22 -8.38 -2.85
CA ASP A 147 -25.49 -8.50 -1.41
C ASP A 147 -26.95 -8.21 -1.04
N ASP A 148 -27.61 -7.34 -1.81
CA ASP A 148 -29.00 -6.90 -1.57
C ASP A 148 -30.00 -7.66 -2.47
N ALA A 149 -29.53 -8.20 -3.60
CA ALA A 149 -30.36 -8.81 -4.63
C ALA A 149 -31.00 -10.16 -4.20
N GLY A 150 -30.50 -10.77 -3.13
CA GLY A 150 -31.01 -12.05 -2.64
C GLY A 150 -30.69 -13.27 -3.49
N PRO A 151 -30.99 -14.48 -3.00
CA PRO A 151 -30.60 -15.74 -3.66
C PRO A 151 -31.35 -16.03 -4.96
N GLU A 152 -32.47 -15.37 -5.20
CA GLU A 152 -33.29 -15.51 -6.42
C GLU A 152 -32.78 -14.66 -7.59
N HIS A 153 -31.80 -13.80 -7.37
CA HIS A 153 -31.25 -12.90 -8.39
C HIS A 153 -30.51 -13.69 -9.47
N ARG A 154 -31.19 -13.91 -10.60
CA ARG A 154 -30.65 -14.67 -11.74
C ARG A 154 -30.98 -13.97 -13.04
N HIS A 155 -30.08 -14.05 -14.00
CA HIS A 155 -30.29 -13.61 -15.37
C HIS A 155 -30.12 -14.78 -16.33
N GLU A 156 -31.08 -14.96 -17.21
CA GLU A 156 -30.92 -15.86 -18.34
C GLU A 156 -29.84 -15.29 -19.27
N ARG A 157 -28.70 -15.94 -19.33
CA ARG A 157 -27.60 -15.58 -20.22
C ARG A 157 -27.59 -16.50 -21.42
N ALA A 158 -27.82 -15.97 -22.61
CA ALA A 158 -27.59 -16.74 -23.83
C ALA A 158 -26.11 -17.19 -23.88
N PRO A 159 -25.82 -18.44 -24.19
CA PRO A 159 -24.45 -18.91 -24.32
C PRO A 159 -23.69 -18.09 -25.35
N ASP A 160 -22.44 -17.70 -25.03
CA ASP A 160 -21.57 -16.98 -25.95
C ASP A 160 -21.33 -17.89 -27.20
N PRO A 161 -21.68 -17.42 -28.42
CA PRO A 161 -21.52 -18.19 -29.66
C PRO A 161 -20.08 -18.69 -29.90
N ARG A 162 -19.09 -17.94 -29.38
CA ARG A 162 -17.65 -18.33 -29.48
C ARG A 162 -17.33 -19.65 -28.80
N TRP A 163 -18.09 -20.01 -27.77
CA TRP A 163 -17.93 -21.25 -27.00
C TRP A 163 -18.91 -22.35 -27.41
N GLY A 164 -19.73 -22.12 -28.47
CA GLY A 164 -20.73 -23.06 -28.93
C GLY A 164 -20.17 -24.44 -29.18
N LYS A 165 -18.99 -24.55 -29.79
CA LYS A 165 -18.32 -25.83 -30.09
C LYS A 165 -17.92 -26.64 -28.84
N LEU A 166 -17.76 -26.03 -27.67
CA LEU A 166 -17.43 -26.74 -26.42
C LEU A 166 -18.58 -27.62 -25.93
N ARG A 167 -19.83 -27.37 -26.37
CA ARG A 167 -20.99 -28.22 -26.05
C ARG A 167 -20.94 -29.58 -26.73
N GLU A 168 -20.15 -29.71 -27.80
CA GLU A 168 -20.01 -30.97 -28.56
C GLU A 168 -18.99 -31.90 -27.91
N LEU A 169 -18.21 -31.40 -26.94
CA LEU A 169 -17.24 -32.23 -26.23
C LEU A 169 -17.95 -33.17 -25.26
N LYS A 170 -17.76 -34.46 -25.48
CA LYS A 170 -18.16 -35.53 -24.55
C LYS A 170 -16.93 -35.93 -23.76
N PHE A 171 -17.01 -35.80 -22.46
CA PHE A 171 -15.99 -36.31 -21.54
C PHE A 171 -16.42 -37.75 -21.18
N GLU A 172 -15.60 -38.74 -21.54
CA GLU A 172 -15.74 -40.13 -21.10
C GLU A 172 -15.13 -40.30 -19.70
#